data_9f303e6df87aa594f1c1730bc347f46e
#
_entry.id   9f303e6df87aa594f1c1730bc347f46e
#
_cell.length_a   1.000
_cell.length_b   1.000
_cell.length_c   1.000
_cell.angle_alpha   90.00
_cell.angle_beta   90.00
_cell.angle_gamma   90.00
#
_symmetry.space_group_name_H-M   'P 1'
#
loop_
_entity.id
_entity.type
_entity.pdbx_description
1 polymer ?
#
loop_
_entity_poly.entity_id
_entity_poly.type
_entity_poly.pdbx_seq_one_letter_code
_entity_poly.pdbx_strand_id
1 'polypeptide(L)'
;VGGITQVNNPPEISTMSISPSQPVTTEDLLLIYSAQDQENDAILDTEIEWRVDGLLTGFVTSTIDAVETAKGQVWEVSIRISDGKDWSPWYQQSVIIGNTPPVVESLTVSPFDIFTNDDILAEYSISDIDGDTTITPLITWSKNGMVLTEFDGVNPLPAAVTTKGDIWSVSVIAYDGDSVSQDDLEATVVVQNSLPVLTLDELPDNLTAVNNQQDELTISPLFSDADNDPIDSSIYWLRNGFREGSLDNATTVAAAYFGAGQTWTLTIAYHDSDGPEQQFSHTLEIINIAPIANIEVLSTNLWSGEKILVDGGTSIDFDGVITNYLWEFQDSNGNSVSLSGEQVAIIGSGTIGLILTVEDDLGLIGTTTKIIQTTQGPSVTELTASNEPSGVMLDWQWSGDLVEFLIFRNGEQIGVTSELSYTDKPIIAGPTSYTITPVIEEQSLVAGSTSIADFEVAISTDSTSTISDSGGFILGIIILVSSIGLVSLGLLQRREEGE
;
A
#
# COMPACT_ATOMS: atom_id res chain seq x y z
N VAL A 1 31.35 56.08 111.86
CA VAL A 1 31.78 55.22 110.79
C VAL A 1 31.17 55.73 109.55
N GLY A 2 31.95 56.46 108.77
CA GLY A 2 31.47 56.92 107.47
C GLY A 2 31.47 55.74 106.49
N GLY A 3 30.30 55.39 106.07
CA GLY A 3 30.20 54.42 104.95
C GLY A 3 30.74 55.10 103.69
N ILE A 4 31.78 54.46 103.12
CA ILE A 4 32.19 54.78 101.75
C ILE A 4 31.04 54.32 100.86
N THR A 5 30.26 55.29 100.38
CA THR A 5 29.36 54.92 99.25
C THR A 5 30.21 54.62 98.06
N GLN A 6 30.29 53.35 97.67
CA GLN A 6 30.89 52.96 96.43
C GLN A 6 30.18 53.65 95.32
N VAL A 7 30.90 54.43 94.52
CA VAL A 7 30.34 55.13 93.35
C VAL A 7 30.07 54.10 92.30
N ASN A 8 28.89 54.02 91.76
CA ASN A 8 28.55 53.13 90.62
C ASN A 8 29.25 53.61 89.35
N ASN A 9 29.86 52.69 88.62
CA ASN A 9 30.37 52.93 87.31
C ASN A 9 29.39 52.23 86.30
N PRO A 10 29.08 52.83 85.22
CA PRO A 10 28.21 52.19 84.20
C PRO A 10 28.94 50.96 83.64
N PRO A 11 28.22 49.87 83.26
CA PRO A 11 28.83 48.71 82.66
C PRO A 11 29.44 49.02 81.27
N GLU A 12 30.39 48.21 80.85
CA GLU A 12 31.13 48.38 79.57
C GLU A 12 31.01 47.15 78.69
N ILE A 13 30.98 47.41 77.38
CA ILE A 13 31.10 46.32 76.38
C ILE A 13 32.60 46.20 76.07
N SER A 14 33.17 45.05 76.47
CA SER A 14 34.59 44.75 76.28
C SER A 14 34.95 44.25 74.90
N THR A 15 34.05 43.56 74.24
CA THR A 15 34.17 43.12 72.85
C THR A 15 32.82 43.23 72.14
N MET A 16 32.83 43.61 70.90
CA MET A 16 31.64 43.68 70.05
C MET A 16 31.99 43.31 68.61
N SER A 17 31.22 42.51 67.99
CA SER A 17 31.34 42.15 66.55
C SER A 17 30.01 41.73 65.96
N ILE A 18 29.88 41.87 64.64
CA ILE A 18 28.81 41.25 63.89
C ILE A 18 29.39 40.01 63.22
N SER A 19 28.70 38.88 63.28
CA SER A 19 29.08 37.64 62.66
C SER A 19 28.01 37.26 61.61
N PRO A 20 28.46 36.86 60.42
CA PRO A 20 29.82 36.86 59.89
C PRO A 20 30.36 38.26 59.71
N SER A 21 31.68 38.43 59.66
CA SER A 21 32.33 39.73 59.50
C SER A 21 32.26 40.26 58.04
N GLN A 22 31.97 39.40 57.09
CA GLN A 22 31.72 39.67 55.68
C GLN A 22 30.48 38.89 55.25
N PRO A 23 29.29 39.30 55.71
CA PRO A 23 28.06 38.62 55.40
C PRO A 23 27.68 38.75 53.92
N VAL A 24 27.07 37.72 53.36
CA VAL A 24 26.40 37.71 52.05
C VAL A 24 24.89 37.69 52.29
N THR A 25 24.09 37.90 51.23
CA THR A 25 22.61 38.02 51.30
C THR A 25 21.92 36.79 51.90
N THR A 26 22.56 35.62 51.91
CA THR A 26 22.00 34.36 52.44
C THR A 26 22.36 34.10 53.91
N GLU A 27 23.05 35.02 54.56
CA GLU A 27 23.57 34.85 55.94
C GLU A 27 22.90 35.82 56.92
N ASP A 28 22.47 35.28 58.08
CA ASP A 28 21.96 36.08 59.19
C ASP A 28 23.06 36.93 59.82
N LEU A 29 22.72 38.14 60.26
CA LEU A 29 23.63 38.95 61.02
C LEU A 29 23.44 38.70 62.54
N LEU A 30 24.47 38.29 63.22
CA LEU A 30 24.43 38.01 64.64
C LEU A 30 25.34 39.02 65.38
N LEU A 31 24.77 39.81 66.24
CA LEU A 31 25.51 40.63 67.19
C LEU A 31 26.08 39.75 68.31
N ILE A 32 27.39 39.77 68.43
CA ILE A 32 28.13 39.09 69.48
C ILE A 32 28.84 40.17 70.33
N TYR A 33 28.63 40.14 71.66
CA TYR A 33 29.27 41.10 72.52
C TYR A 33 29.61 40.44 73.91
N SER A 34 30.55 40.98 74.58
CA SER A 34 30.87 40.64 75.96
C SER A 34 30.75 41.90 76.81
N ALA A 35 30.07 41.79 77.94
CA ALA A 35 29.82 42.89 78.88
C ALA A 35 30.60 42.64 80.18
N GLN A 36 31.07 43.70 80.80
CA GLN A 36 31.68 43.68 82.12
C GLN A 36 31.24 44.90 82.92
N ASP A 37 31.20 44.74 84.23
CA ASP A 37 30.95 45.81 85.17
C ASP A 37 32.12 45.82 86.15
N GLN A 38 32.61 47.05 86.51
CA GLN A 38 33.75 47.20 87.38
C GLN A 38 33.44 46.75 88.79
N GLU A 39 32.24 46.91 89.26
CA GLU A 39 31.72 46.48 90.55
C GLU A 39 31.18 45.01 90.53
N ASN A 40 31.18 44.39 89.39
CA ASN A 40 30.59 43.08 89.10
C ASN A 40 29.03 43.07 89.26
N ASP A 41 28.37 44.23 89.05
CA ASP A 41 26.92 44.30 89.05
C ASP A 41 26.38 43.51 87.87
N ALA A 42 25.20 42.96 88.01
CA ALA A 42 24.55 42.21 86.94
C ALA A 42 24.05 43.18 85.85
N ILE A 43 24.23 42.83 84.58
CA ILE A 43 23.60 43.52 83.47
C ILE A 43 22.11 43.16 83.52
N LEU A 44 21.23 44.18 83.66
CA LEU A 44 19.82 44.04 83.83
C LEU A 44 19.01 44.37 82.58
N ASP A 45 19.47 45.36 81.80
CA ASP A 45 18.81 45.84 80.60
C ASP A 45 19.78 45.96 79.44
N THR A 46 19.29 45.75 78.18
CA THR A 46 20.03 45.91 76.96
C THR A 46 19.15 46.59 75.96
N GLU A 47 19.64 47.65 75.33
CA GLU A 47 19.02 48.30 74.22
C GLU A 47 19.85 48.09 72.97
N ILE A 48 19.19 47.63 71.90
CA ILE A 48 19.77 47.37 70.57
C ILE A 48 18.98 48.18 69.55
N GLU A 49 19.70 48.88 68.69
CA GLU A 49 19.15 49.58 67.52
C GLU A 49 19.90 49.15 66.26
N TRP A 50 19.19 48.75 65.26
CA TRP A 50 19.76 48.49 63.94
C TRP A 50 19.39 49.55 62.96
N ARG A 51 20.37 49.91 62.11
CA ARG A 51 20.18 50.84 60.97
C ARG A 51 20.62 50.14 59.69
N VAL A 52 19.88 50.38 58.62
CA VAL A 52 20.28 50.00 57.27
C VAL A 52 20.44 51.25 56.43
N ASP A 53 21.60 51.42 55.80
CA ASP A 53 21.98 52.62 55.04
C ASP A 53 21.73 53.94 55.82
N GLY A 54 22.02 53.93 57.14
CA GLY A 54 21.82 55.05 58.04
C GLY A 54 20.41 55.28 58.55
N LEU A 55 19.42 54.52 58.05
CA LEU A 55 18.03 54.63 58.48
C LEU A 55 17.71 53.64 59.58
N LEU A 56 17.08 54.13 60.67
CA LEU A 56 16.66 53.25 61.77
C LEU A 56 15.63 52.25 61.30
N THR A 57 15.88 50.98 61.68
CA THR A 57 14.93 49.88 61.42
C THR A 57 13.99 49.66 62.62
N GLY A 58 13.22 48.84 62.81
CA GLY A 58 12.46 48.48 64.03
C GLY A 58 13.07 47.31 64.80
N PHE A 59 14.19 46.78 64.35
CA PHE A 59 14.83 45.62 64.97
C PHE A 59 15.54 45.95 66.26
N VAL A 60 15.24 45.17 67.31
CA VAL A 60 15.82 45.27 68.66
C VAL A 60 16.40 43.99 69.13
N THR A 61 16.54 43.00 68.27
CA THR A 61 17.06 41.66 68.48
C THR A 61 18.58 41.62 68.23
N SER A 62 19.28 40.66 68.83
CA SER A 62 20.68 40.38 68.50
C SER A 62 20.92 39.76 67.13
N THR A 63 19.84 39.33 66.42
CA THR A 63 19.91 38.70 65.12
C THR A 63 19.03 39.41 64.12
N ILE A 64 19.54 39.58 62.90
CA ILE A 64 18.78 39.99 61.74
C ILE A 64 18.78 38.81 60.79
N ASP A 65 17.58 38.32 60.41
CA ASP A 65 17.44 37.20 59.44
C ASP A 65 17.93 37.65 58.07
N ALA A 66 18.55 36.76 57.32
CA ALA A 66 19.10 36.99 55.98
C ALA A 66 18.07 37.59 55.02
N VAL A 67 16.79 37.18 55.11
CA VAL A 67 15.68 37.65 54.26
C VAL A 67 15.45 39.16 54.34
N GLU A 68 15.93 39.81 55.43
CA GLU A 68 15.79 41.26 55.65
C GLU A 68 16.97 42.05 55.06
N THR A 69 18.01 41.36 54.57
CA THR A 69 19.22 41.98 54.01
C THR A 69 19.23 41.95 52.49
N ALA A 70 19.96 42.84 51.87
CA ALA A 70 20.20 42.87 50.43
C ALA A 70 21.63 43.28 50.11
N LYS A 71 22.19 42.80 49.03
CA LYS A 71 23.55 43.09 48.53
C LYS A 71 23.79 44.60 48.53
N GLY A 72 24.94 45.00 49.03
CA GLY A 72 25.40 46.40 49.04
C GLY A 72 24.87 47.22 50.22
N GLN A 73 23.92 46.75 51.03
CA GLN A 73 23.45 47.47 52.21
C GLN A 73 24.52 47.53 53.29
N VAL A 74 24.57 48.70 53.96
CA VAL A 74 25.38 48.91 55.14
C VAL A 74 24.50 48.75 56.37
N TRP A 75 24.70 47.66 57.11
CA TRP A 75 24.02 47.40 58.36
C TRP A 75 24.92 47.85 59.55
N GLU A 76 24.33 48.69 60.41
CA GLU A 76 24.98 49.22 61.62
C GLU A 76 24.13 48.81 62.83
N VAL A 77 24.75 48.26 63.83
CA VAL A 77 24.15 48.00 65.14
C VAL A 77 24.71 48.93 66.16
N SER A 78 23.84 49.54 66.94
CA SER A 78 24.17 50.27 68.15
C SER A 78 23.62 49.50 69.36
N ILE A 79 24.44 49.36 70.38
CA ILE A 79 24.05 48.64 71.62
C ILE A 79 24.52 49.43 72.82
N ARG A 80 23.69 49.49 73.87
CA ARG A 80 24.05 49.91 75.22
C ARG A 80 23.46 48.95 76.24
N ILE A 81 24.08 48.90 77.39
CA ILE A 81 23.69 47.99 78.46
C ILE A 81 23.56 48.74 79.75
N SER A 82 22.74 48.25 80.70
CA SER A 82 22.56 48.88 82.02
C SER A 82 22.65 47.83 83.14
N ASP A 83 23.17 48.24 84.26
CA ASP A 83 23.15 47.52 85.54
C ASP A 83 21.87 47.84 86.37
N GLY A 84 20.95 48.61 85.83
CA GLY A 84 19.72 49.09 86.45
C GLY A 84 19.90 50.39 87.21
N LYS A 85 21.09 51.00 87.23
CA LYS A 85 21.42 52.28 87.84
C LYS A 85 21.88 53.30 86.79
N ASP A 86 22.83 52.84 85.92
CA ASP A 86 23.44 53.68 84.88
C ASP A 86 23.51 52.92 83.56
N TRP A 87 23.55 53.66 82.44
CA TRP A 87 23.68 53.09 81.09
C TRP A 87 25.14 53.25 80.62
N SER A 88 25.68 52.27 79.93
CA SER A 88 26.90 52.38 79.14
C SER A 88 26.78 53.40 78.04
N PRO A 89 27.86 53.90 77.47
CA PRO A 89 27.82 54.60 76.16
C PRO A 89 27.28 53.64 75.11
N TRP A 90 26.81 54.25 74.01
CA TRP A 90 26.47 53.46 72.81
C TRP A 90 27.76 52.98 72.16
N TYR A 91 27.82 51.67 71.88
CA TYR A 91 28.83 51.00 71.07
C TYR A 91 28.25 50.71 69.71
N GLN A 92 29.04 50.85 68.65
CA GLN A 92 28.60 50.72 67.27
C GLN A 92 29.53 49.80 66.48
N GLN A 93 28.94 49.00 65.61
CA GLN A 93 29.63 48.14 64.66
C GLN A 93 28.82 48.10 63.35
N SER A 94 29.51 48.03 62.21
CA SER A 94 28.85 47.93 60.91
C SER A 94 29.47 46.83 60.05
N VAL A 95 28.68 46.29 59.15
CA VAL A 95 29.07 45.37 58.09
C VAL A 95 28.41 45.80 56.80
N ILE A 96 28.98 45.38 55.67
CA ILE A 96 28.40 45.57 54.35
C ILE A 96 28.01 44.19 53.88
N ILE A 97 26.75 44.05 53.39
CA ILE A 97 26.26 42.83 52.77
C ILE A 97 26.97 42.65 51.43
N GLY A 98 27.75 41.60 51.33
CA GLY A 98 28.49 41.26 50.14
C GLY A 98 27.61 40.55 49.08
N ASN A 99 28.22 40.26 47.96
CA ASN A 99 27.62 39.46 46.88
C ASN A 99 27.43 38.01 47.27
N THR A 100 26.28 37.45 47.02
CA THR A 100 26.07 36.00 47.04
C THR A 100 26.25 35.48 45.60
N PRO A 101 27.10 34.45 45.35
CA PRO A 101 27.31 33.91 44.04
C PRO A 101 26.03 33.34 43.45
N PRO A 102 25.84 33.39 42.12
CA PRO A 102 24.73 32.76 41.46
C PRO A 102 24.76 31.22 41.59
N VAL A 103 23.62 30.59 41.34
CA VAL A 103 23.48 29.13 41.43
C VAL A 103 22.98 28.58 40.08
N VAL A 104 23.62 27.54 39.56
CA VAL A 104 23.12 26.74 38.46
C VAL A 104 22.14 25.73 39.03
N GLU A 105 20.83 25.91 38.79
CA GLU A 105 19.77 25.11 39.39
C GLU A 105 19.55 23.77 38.66
N SER A 106 19.77 23.75 37.38
CA SER A 106 19.61 22.57 36.54
C SER A 106 20.50 22.60 35.32
N LEU A 107 20.92 21.42 34.89
CA LEU A 107 21.60 21.23 33.60
C LEU A 107 21.19 19.87 33.02
N THR A 108 20.75 19.87 31.78
CA THR A 108 20.46 18.70 31.00
C THR A 108 20.98 18.85 29.57
N VAL A 109 21.09 17.77 28.82
CA VAL A 109 21.44 17.78 27.40
C VAL A 109 20.25 17.34 26.56
N SER A 110 20.10 17.92 25.40
CA SER A 110 19.01 17.65 24.45
C SER A 110 19.58 17.50 23.03
N PRO A 111 19.07 16.54 22.21
CA PRO A 111 18.12 15.50 22.56
C PRO A 111 18.67 14.51 23.57
N PHE A 112 17.81 13.67 24.19
CA PHE A 112 18.24 12.65 25.17
C PHE A 112 19.07 11.56 24.52
N ASP A 113 18.64 11.08 23.33
CA ASP A 113 19.39 10.16 22.48
C ASP A 113 20.13 10.98 21.43
N ILE A 114 21.45 10.94 21.46
CA ILE A 114 22.35 11.65 20.56
C ILE A 114 22.96 10.64 19.58
N PHE A 115 22.88 10.96 18.29
CA PHE A 115 23.50 10.19 17.22
C PHE A 115 24.56 11.03 16.49
N THR A 116 25.34 10.40 15.64
CA THR A 116 26.28 11.12 14.78
C THR A 116 25.51 12.14 13.90
N ASN A 117 26.06 13.34 13.79
CA ASN A 117 25.45 14.51 13.14
C ASN A 117 24.27 15.15 13.90
N ASP A 118 24.07 14.88 15.18
CA ASP A 118 23.19 15.64 16.04
C ASP A 118 23.94 16.78 16.74
N ASP A 119 23.33 17.95 16.81
CA ASP A 119 23.77 19.05 17.68
C ASP A 119 23.46 18.67 19.13
N ILE A 120 24.37 18.98 20.06
CA ILE A 120 24.13 18.75 21.48
C ILE A 120 23.83 20.10 22.15
N LEU A 121 22.60 20.29 22.61
CA LEU A 121 22.17 21.48 23.31
C LEU A 121 22.29 21.28 24.84
N ALA A 122 23.03 22.17 25.53
CA ALA A 122 22.99 22.27 26.98
C ALA A 122 21.81 23.16 27.39
N GLU A 123 20.84 22.59 28.09
CA GLU A 123 19.71 23.28 28.67
C GLU A 123 19.95 23.46 30.16
N TYR A 124 19.97 24.70 30.65
CA TYR A 124 20.25 25.02 32.03
C TYR A 124 19.35 26.14 32.56
N SER A 125 19.17 26.18 33.86
CA SER A 125 18.58 27.32 34.58
C SER A 125 19.50 27.83 35.61
N ILE A 126 19.56 29.16 35.79
CA ILE A 126 20.41 29.85 36.71
C ILE A 126 19.54 30.83 37.52
N SER A 127 19.82 30.88 38.84
CA SER A 127 19.18 31.87 39.73
C SER A 127 20.26 32.65 40.46
N ASP A 128 19.87 33.86 40.90
CA ASP A 128 20.68 34.72 41.76
C ASP A 128 19.76 35.39 42.79
N ILE A 129 20.11 35.25 44.08
CA ILE A 129 19.29 35.77 45.16
C ILE A 129 19.44 37.26 45.32
N ASP A 130 20.56 37.86 44.90
CA ASP A 130 20.80 39.27 44.92
C ASP A 130 19.99 40.02 43.86
N GLY A 131 19.34 39.27 42.91
CA GLY A 131 18.56 39.82 41.83
C GLY A 131 19.41 40.41 40.71
N ASP A 132 20.62 39.95 40.57
CA ASP A 132 21.51 40.34 39.50
C ASP A 132 20.94 39.96 38.15
N THR A 133 20.79 40.95 37.26
CA THR A 133 20.11 40.75 35.96
C THR A 133 21.05 40.32 34.83
N THR A 134 22.36 40.41 35.08
CA THR A 134 23.38 40.09 34.06
C THR A 134 24.20 38.92 34.51
N ILE A 135 23.64 37.73 34.36
CA ILE A 135 24.33 36.47 34.69
C ILE A 135 24.83 35.85 33.38
N THR A 136 26.14 35.53 33.35
CA THR A 136 26.79 34.96 32.20
C THR A 136 27.06 33.49 32.47
N PRO A 137 26.48 32.55 31.68
CA PRO A 137 26.86 31.14 31.77
C PRO A 137 28.26 30.94 31.15
N LEU A 138 29.11 30.21 31.87
CA LEU A 138 30.41 29.80 31.40
C LEU A 138 30.30 28.27 31.10
N ILE A 139 30.22 27.95 29.82
CA ILE A 139 30.00 26.59 29.32
C ILE A 139 31.34 26.02 28.87
N THR A 140 31.68 24.85 29.35
CA THR A 140 32.89 24.11 28.98
C THR A 140 32.53 22.73 28.51
N TRP A 141 33.05 22.35 27.35
CA TRP A 141 32.84 21.01 26.79
C TRP A 141 34.08 20.13 26.95
N SER A 142 33.85 18.86 27.24
CA SER A 142 34.87 17.83 27.19
C SER A 142 34.42 16.66 26.32
N LYS A 143 35.39 16.06 25.61
CA LYS A 143 35.20 14.88 24.80
C LYS A 143 36.09 13.74 25.33
N ASN A 144 35.50 12.61 25.69
CA ASN A 144 36.23 11.45 26.22
C ASN A 144 37.13 11.83 27.41
N GLY A 145 36.66 12.75 28.28
CA GLY A 145 37.35 13.26 29.45
C GLY A 145 38.45 14.32 29.17
N MET A 146 38.58 14.78 27.91
CA MET A 146 39.50 15.85 27.54
C MET A 146 38.73 17.14 27.29
N VAL A 147 39.05 18.19 28.02
CA VAL A 147 38.46 19.54 27.82
C VAL A 147 38.89 20.10 26.48
N LEU A 148 37.96 20.66 25.76
CA LEU A 148 38.15 21.23 24.44
C LEU A 148 37.79 22.73 24.46
N THR A 149 38.80 23.56 24.70
CA THR A 149 38.60 25.01 24.87
C THR A 149 38.15 25.74 23.62
N GLU A 150 38.26 25.13 22.45
CA GLU A 150 37.70 25.66 21.22
C GLU A 150 36.16 25.71 21.20
N PHE A 151 35.50 25.00 22.13
CA PHE A 151 34.04 24.99 22.30
C PHE A 151 33.58 25.74 23.55
N ASP A 152 34.50 26.48 24.25
CA ASP A 152 34.08 27.28 25.38
C ASP A 152 33.00 28.27 24.97
N GLY A 153 31.89 28.30 25.71
CA GLY A 153 30.73 29.13 25.45
C GLY A 153 29.89 28.77 24.22
N VAL A 154 30.26 27.69 23.51
CA VAL A 154 29.48 27.22 22.35
C VAL A 154 28.27 26.42 22.83
N ASN A 155 27.07 26.83 22.40
CA ASN A 155 25.82 26.13 22.68
C ASN A 155 24.78 26.46 21.63
N PRO A 156 24.27 25.48 20.84
CA PRO A 156 24.59 24.04 20.92
C PRO A 156 25.99 23.69 20.43
N LEU A 157 26.54 22.57 20.90
CA LEU A 157 27.73 21.96 20.33
C LEU A 157 27.37 21.43 18.93
N PRO A 158 28.12 21.81 17.88
CA PRO A 158 27.71 21.48 16.50
C PRO A 158 27.80 20.00 16.17
N ALA A 159 26.84 19.47 15.43
CA ALA A 159 26.77 18.11 14.91
C ALA A 159 28.05 17.61 14.21
N ALA A 160 28.76 18.51 13.53
CA ALA A 160 29.94 18.15 12.75
C ALA A 160 31.11 17.59 13.59
N VAL A 161 31.06 17.71 14.91
CA VAL A 161 32.13 17.21 15.81
C VAL A 161 31.74 15.96 16.56
N THR A 162 30.49 15.52 16.46
CA THR A 162 30.00 14.32 17.09
C THR A 162 30.35 13.09 16.24
N THR A 163 30.75 12.01 16.89
CA THR A 163 31.08 10.73 16.25
C THR A 163 30.62 9.62 17.18
N LYS A 164 30.08 8.55 16.62
CA LYS A 164 29.66 7.36 17.35
C LYS A 164 30.69 6.92 18.39
N GLY A 165 30.19 6.65 19.59
CA GLY A 165 31.01 6.21 20.73
C GLY A 165 31.71 7.34 21.49
N ASP A 166 31.67 8.60 21.06
CA ASP A 166 32.17 9.72 21.82
C ASP A 166 31.35 9.92 23.10
N ILE A 167 32.04 10.20 24.19
CA ILE A 167 31.44 10.63 25.44
C ILE A 167 31.65 12.15 25.55
N TRP A 168 30.56 12.89 25.44
CA TRP A 168 30.59 14.33 25.63
C TRP A 168 30.07 14.69 27.01
N SER A 169 30.81 15.58 27.72
CA SER A 169 30.35 16.20 28.95
C SER A 169 30.35 17.68 28.82
N VAL A 170 29.31 18.33 29.34
CA VAL A 170 29.20 19.77 29.45
C VAL A 170 29.21 20.15 30.93
N SER A 171 30.04 21.11 31.31
CA SER A 171 30.02 21.77 32.61
C SER A 171 29.52 23.21 32.42
N VAL A 172 28.67 23.64 33.35
CA VAL A 172 28.13 25.02 33.35
C VAL A 172 28.39 25.63 34.74
N ILE A 173 29.08 26.76 34.75
CA ILE A 173 29.18 27.68 35.90
C ILE A 173 28.51 28.98 35.56
N ALA A 174 28.00 29.70 36.55
CA ALA A 174 27.38 31.00 36.37
C ALA A 174 28.29 32.10 36.90
N TYR A 175 28.35 33.27 36.24
CA TYR A 175 29.09 34.45 36.66
C TYR A 175 28.14 35.66 36.64
N ASP A 176 28.00 36.37 37.80
CA ASP A 176 27.13 37.50 38.00
C ASP A 176 27.79 38.88 37.74
N GLY A 177 29.07 38.86 37.45
CA GLY A 177 29.90 40.09 37.31
C GLY A 177 30.85 40.33 38.50
N ASP A 178 30.57 39.72 39.65
CA ASP A 178 31.36 39.83 40.86
C ASP A 178 32.02 38.52 41.27
N SER A 179 31.26 37.40 41.14
CA SER A 179 31.72 36.06 41.55
C SER A 179 31.15 34.98 40.65
N VAL A 180 31.74 33.81 40.71
CA VAL A 180 31.25 32.60 40.00
C VAL A 180 30.51 31.72 40.98
N SER A 181 29.58 30.91 40.46
CA SER A 181 28.89 29.86 41.23
C SER A 181 29.91 28.94 41.93
N GLN A 182 29.59 28.52 43.16
CA GLN A 182 30.47 27.65 43.94
C GLN A 182 30.58 26.24 43.37
N ASP A 183 29.44 25.71 42.89
CA ASP A 183 29.33 24.40 42.29
C ASP A 183 29.15 24.54 40.79
N ASP A 184 29.77 23.65 40.02
CA ASP A 184 29.46 23.39 38.61
C ASP A 184 28.52 22.22 38.52
N LEU A 185 27.55 22.33 37.58
CA LEU A 185 26.80 21.17 37.19
C LEU A 185 27.39 20.58 35.91
N GLU A 186 27.46 19.25 35.88
CA GLU A 186 27.94 18.50 34.73
C GLU A 186 26.84 17.57 34.22
N ALA A 187 26.66 17.53 32.87
CA ALA A 187 25.83 16.57 32.19
C ALA A 187 26.66 15.83 31.15
N THR A 188 26.43 14.51 31.04
CA THR A 188 27.21 13.64 30.15
C THR A 188 26.26 12.88 29.23
N VAL A 189 26.65 12.71 27.97
CA VAL A 189 25.95 11.95 26.98
C VAL A 189 26.91 11.14 26.11
N VAL A 190 26.45 10.00 25.61
CA VAL A 190 27.21 9.15 24.70
C VAL A 190 26.57 9.24 23.33
N VAL A 191 27.35 9.50 22.29
CA VAL A 191 26.89 9.47 20.90
C VAL A 191 26.65 8.02 20.51
N GLN A 192 25.39 7.71 20.21
CA GLN A 192 24.94 6.37 19.89
C GLN A 192 25.16 6.04 18.40
N ASN A 193 25.01 4.76 18.06
CA ASN A 193 25.05 4.28 16.69
C ASN A 193 23.88 4.85 15.89
N SER A 194 24.16 5.51 14.78
CA SER A 194 23.18 5.90 13.78
C SER A 194 22.82 4.69 12.90
N LEU A 195 21.54 4.46 12.69
CA LEU A 195 21.13 3.37 11.81
C LEU A 195 21.35 3.72 10.34
N PRO A 196 21.66 2.73 9.49
CA PRO A 196 21.81 2.97 8.06
C PRO A 196 20.51 3.43 7.43
N VAL A 197 20.60 4.25 6.40
CA VAL A 197 19.47 4.81 5.66
C VAL A 197 19.47 4.25 4.24
N LEU A 198 18.31 3.71 3.83
CA LEU A 198 18.05 3.30 2.46
C LEU A 198 17.41 4.48 1.68
N THR A 199 17.98 4.80 0.54
CA THR A 199 17.36 5.67 -0.48
C THR A 199 17.04 4.82 -1.70
N LEU A 200 15.80 4.87 -2.15
CA LEU A 200 15.30 4.11 -3.29
C LEU A 200 14.43 5.02 -4.16
N ASP A 201 14.51 4.85 -5.47
CA ASP A 201 13.60 5.52 -6.40
C ASP A 201 12.15 5.06 -6.17
N GLU A 202 11.19 5.90 -6.54
CA GLU A 202 9.77 5.57 -6.43
C GLU A 202 9.44 4.33 -7.25
N LEU A 203 8.83 3.34 -6.61
CA LEU A 203 8.42 2.09 -7.23
C LEU A 203 6.97 2.16 -7.68
N PRO A 204 6.60 1.53 -8.80
CA PRO A 204 5.22 1.47 -9.24
C PRO A 204 4.40 0.57 -8.30
N ASP A 205 3.14 0.94 -8.07
CA ASP A 205 2.19 0.11 -7.32
C ASP A 205 1.63 -1.04 -8.18
N ASN A 206 1.70 -0.89 -9.51
CA ASN A 206 1.21 -1.89 -10.45
C ASN A 206 2.00 -1.88 -11.77
N LEU A 207 2.01 -3.03 -12.42
CA LEU A 207 2.55 -3.25 -13.76
C LEU A 207 1.55 -4.05 -14.59
N THR A 208 1.67 -4.00 -15.91
CA THR A 208 0.92 -4.86 -16.82
C THR A 208 1.82 -5.96 -17.38
N ALA A 209 1.36 -7.22 -17.34
CA ALA A 209 2.08 -8.34 -17.94
C ALA A 209 1.74 -8.42 -19.42
N VAL A 210 2.39 -7.63 -20.27
CA VAL A 210 2.22 -7.74 -21.72
C VAL A 210 3.21 -8.77 -22.27
N ASN A 211 2.72 -9.88 -22.77
CA ASN A 211 3.56 -10.87 -23.46
C ASN A 211 4.37 -10.20 -24.57
N ASN A 212 5.70 -10.22 -24.43
CA ASN A 212 6.72 -9.69 -25.34
C ASN A 212 7.01 -8.19 -25.31
N GLN A 213 6.57 -7.42 -24.36
CA GLN A 213 7.12 -6.08 -24.13
C GLN A 213 8.00 -6.09 -22.89
N GLN A 214 9.22 -5.64 -23.07
CA GLN A 214 10.35 -5.77 -22.16
C GLN A 214 10.34 -4.67 -21.12
N ASP A 215 9.43 -4.70 -20.19
CA ASP A 215 9.57 -3.86 -19.02
C ASP A 215 10.12 -4.72 -17.88
N GLU A 216 11.44 -4.80 -17.82
CA GLU A 216 12.12 -5.28 -16.63
C GLU A 216 11.94 -4.28 -15.49
N LEU A 217 11.67 -4.76 -14.31
CA LEU A 217 11.65 -3.92 -13.12
C LEU A 217 13.06 -3.85 -12.54
N THR A 218 13.65 -2.66 -12.58
CA THR A 218 14.98 -2.41 -12.02
C THR A 218 14.87 -1.48 -10.82
N ILE A 219 15.58 -1.82 -9.74
CA ILE A 219 15.73 -1.04 -8.53
C ILE A 219 17.19 -0.60 -8.37
N SER A 220 17.40 0.56 -7.76
CA SER A 220 18.73 1.11 -7.50
C SER A 220 18.86 1.51 -6.03
N PRO A 221 18.94 0.53 -5.10
CA PRO A 221 19.05 0.85 -3.68
C PRO A 221 20.41 1.51 -3.39
N LEU A 222 20.37 2.66 -2.72
CA LEU A 222 21.53 3.36 -2.21
C LEU A 222 21.48 3.35 -0.70
N PHE A 223 22.55 2.95 -0.06
CA PHE A 223 22.67 2.93 1.39
C PHE A 223 23.68 3.98 1.83
N SER A 224 23.38 4.65 2.92
CA SER A 224 24.28 5.57 3.60
C SER A 224 24.19 5.38 5.09
N ASP A 225 25.31 5.58 5.76
CA ASP A 225 25.42 5.52 7.21
C ASP A 225 26.17 6.76 7.72
N ALA A 226 25.65 7.40 8.77
CA ALA A 226 26.23 8.61 9.33
C ALA A 226 27.55 8.34 10.06
N ASP A 227 27.70 7.14 10.58
CA ASP A 227 28.90 6.68 11.27
C ASP A 227 29.97 6.14 10.31
N ASN A 228 29.61 5.99 9.00
CA ASN A 228 30.38 5.34 7.97
C ASN A 228 30.65 3.86 8.23
N ASP A 229 29.74 3.20 8.93
CA ASP A 229 29.81 1.77 9.20
C ASP A 229 29.54 0.96 7.92
N PRO A 230 30.14 -0.23 7.80
CA PRO A 230 29.82 -1.16 6.73
C PRO A 230 28.35 -1.61 6.82
N ILE A 231 27.63 -1.55 5.70
CA ILE A 231 26.24 -1.94 5.64
C ILE A 231 26.12 -3.29 4.93
N ASP A 232 25.54 -4.27 5.60
CA ASP A 232 25.11 -5.52 5.01
C ASP A 232 23.65 -5.42 4.56
N SER A 233 23.37 -5.90 3.34
CA SER A 233 22.03 -5.86 2.79
C SER A 233 21.68 -7.13 2.03
N SER A 234 20.38 -7.44 1.98
CA SER A 234 19.81 -8.56 1.26
C SER A 234 18.52 -8.15 0.57
N ILE A 235 18.33 -8.58 -0.68
CA ILE A 235 17.13 -8.29 -1.46
C ILE A 235 16.38 -9.59 -1.69
N TYR A 236 15.08 -9.57 -1.44
CA TYR A 236 14.19 -10.70 -1.65
C TYR A 236 12.98 -10.29 -2.47
N TRP A 237 12.62 -11.14 -3.43
CA TRP A 237 11.40 -10.99 -4.21
C TRP A 237 10.44 -12.12 -3.86
N LEU A 238 9.21 -11.76 -3.53
CA LEU A 238 8.13 -12.73 -3.25
C LEU A 238 7.07 -12.61 -4.33
N ARG A 239 6.68 -13.73 -4.90
CA ARG A 239 5.56 -13.86 -5.84
C ARG A 239 4.39 -14.54 -5.13
N ASN A 240 3.24 -13.86 -5.05
CA ASN A 240 2.07 -14.34 -4.32
C ASN A 240 2.40 -14.78 -2.88
N GLY A 241 3.31 -14.04 -2.21
CA GLY A 241 3.77 -14.32 -0.85
C GLY A 241 4.85 -15.40 -0.71
N PHE A 242 5.28 -16.06 -1.80
CA PHE A 242 6.33 -17.07 -1.80
C PHE A 242 7.64 -16.50 -2.36
N ARG A 243 8.74 -16.74 -1.66
CA ARG A 243 10.06 -16.24 -2.07
C ARG A 243 10.54 -16.90 -3.36
N GLU A 244 10.96 -16.07 -4.32
CA GLU A 244 11.61 -16.49 -5.56
C GLU A 244 13.11 -16.53 -5.37
N GLY A 245 13.63 -17.64 -4.87
CA GLY A 245 15.05 -17.80 -4.53
C GLY A 245 16.03 -17.58 -5.68
N SER A 246 15.58 -17.69 -6.93
CA SER A 246 16.37 -17.37 -8.12
C SER A 246 16.62 -15.86 -8.29
N LEU A 247 15.87 -15.03 -7.57
CA LEU A 247 15.94 -13.57 -7.58
C LEU A 247 16.55 -13.00 -6.30
N ASP A 248 17.14 -13.83 -5.44
CA ASP A 248 17.83 -13.34 -4.25
C ASP A 248 18.98 -12.40 -4.66
N ASN A 249 18.98 -11.21 -4.04
CA ASN A 249 19.90 -10.11 -4.35
C ASN A 249 19.86 -9.59 -5.80
N ALA A 250 18.80 -9.92 -6.55
CA ALA A 250 18.60 -9.36 -7.87
C ALA A 250 18.05 -7.92 -7.76
N THR A 251 18.71 -7.00 -8.43
CA THR A 251 18.25 -5.61 -8.59
C THR A 251 17.39 -5.42 -9.83
N THR A 252 17.24 -6.46 -10.63
CA THR A 252 16.42 -6.45 -11.85
C THR A 252 15.60 -7.73 -11.92
N VAL A 253 14.31 -7.60 -12.16
CA VAL A 253 13.38 -8.70 -12.43
C VAL A 253 12.94 -8.59 -13.88
N ALA A 254 13.29 -9.60 -14.69
CA ALA A 254 12.93 -9.62 -16.11
C ALA A 254 11.40 -9.77 -16.28
N ALA A 255 10.84 -9.16 -17.32
CA ALA A 255 9.41 -9.21 -17.63
C ALA A 255 8.83 -10.63 -17.69
N ALA A 256 9.62 -11.61 -18.10
CA ALA A 256 9.20 -13.02 -18.17
C ALA A 256 8.82 -13.65 -16.81
N TYR A 257 9.16 -13.03 -15.69
CA TYR A 257 8.72 -13.48 -14.36
C TYR A 257 7.30 -13.02 -14.01
N PHE A 258 6.84 -11.94 -14.62
CA PHE A 258 5.55 -11.34 -14.33
C PHE A 258 4.43 -12.05 -15.09
N GLY A 259 3.40 -12.48 -14.37
CA GLY A 259 2.15 -13.00 -14.95
C GLY A 259 0.97 -12.19 -14.44
N ALA A 260 -0.05 -12.04 -15.27
CA ALA A 260 -1.27 -11.32 -14.92
C ALA A 260 -1.89 -11.84 -13.61
N GLY A 261 -2.44 -10.95 -12.80
CA GLY A 261 -3.07 -11.28 -11.52
C GLY A 261 -2.11 -11.66 -10.40
N GLN A 262 -0.79 -11.59 -10.60
CA GLN A 262 0.19 -11.87 -9.57
C GLN A 262 0.43 -10.64 -8.69
N THR A 263 0.73 -10.91 -7.41
CA THR A 263 1.23 -9.92 -6.47
C THR A 263 2.72 -10.17 -6.25
N TRP A 264 3.51 -9.12 -6.38
CA TRP A 264 4.94 -9.16 -6.14
C TRP A 264 5.32 -8.26 -4.99
N THR A 265 6.17 -8.76 -4.07
CA THR A 265 6.66 -7.99 -2.95
C THR A 265 8.18 -7.95 -2.98
N LEU A 266 8.73 -6.74 -3.10
CA LEU A 266 10.13 -6.47 -2.83
C LEU A 266 10.33 -6.34 -1.33
N THR A 267 11.34 -7.00 -0.80
CA THR A 267 11.81 -6.81 0.57
C THR A 267 13.31 -6.58 0.54
N ILE A 268 13.75 -5.48 1.15
CA ILE A 268 15.16 -5.16 1.33
C ILE A 268 15.42 -5.13 2.83
N ALA A 269 16.23 -6.07 3.31
CA ALA A 269 16.72 -6.10 4.68
C ALA A 269 18.13 -5.54 4.69
N TYR A 270 18.44 -4.65 5.64
CA TYR A 270 19.75 -4.03 5.74
C TYR A 270 20.07 -3.64 7.19
N HIS A 271 21.31 -3.68 7.56
CA HIS A 271 21.80 -3.32 8.89
C HIS A 271 23.30 -2.95 8.84
N ASP A 272 23.75 -2.23 9.83
CA ASP A 272 25.16 -2.11 10.19
C ASP A 272 25.55 -3.19 11.21
N SER A 273 26.81 -3.16 11.70
CA SER A 273 27.32 -4.14 12.66
C SER A 273 26.75 -3.97 14.08
N ASP A 274 26.22 -2.80 14.42
CA ASP A 274 25.91 -2.39 15.80
C ASP A 274 24.43 -2.10 16.03
N GLY A 275 23.63 -2.07 14.96
CA GLY A 275 22.21 -1.77 15.00
C GLY A 275 21.31 -2.98 14.68
N PRO A 276 20.02 -2.89 14.94
CA PRO A 276 19.04 -3.88 14.51
C PRO A 276 18.85 -3.85 13.00
N GLU A 277 18.48 -5.00 12.42
CA GLU A 277 18.11 -5.09 11.01
C GLU A 277 16.92 -4.17 10.71
N GLN A 278 17.08 -3.35 9.68
CA GLN A 278 16.03 -2.52 9.11
C GLN A 278 15.41 -3.27 7.93
N GLN A 279 14.14 -3.03 7.65
CA GLN A 279 13.45 -3.67 6.55
C GLN A 279 12.61 -2.65 5.80
N PHE A 280 12.79 -2.61 4.49
CA PHE A 280 11.89 -1.95 3.54
C PHE A 280 11.06 -3.00 2.84
N SER A 281 9.78 -2.73 2.61
CA SER A 281 8.92 -3.60 1.83
C SER A 281 8.00 -2.77 0.94
N HIS A 282 7.89 -3.17 -0.33
CA HIS A 282 6.98 -2.59 -1.31
C HIS A 282 6.27 -3.70 -2.08
N THR A 283 4.97 -3.56 -2.26
CA THR A 283 4.15 -4.54 -2.97
C THR A 283 3.58 -3.90 -4.22
N LEU A 284 3.68 -4.62 -5.33
CA LEU A 284 3.11 -4.24 -6.62
C LEU A 284 2.19 -5.35 -7.14
N GLU A 285 1.18 -4.97 -7.89
CA GLU A 285 0.24 -5.89 -8.53
C GLU A 285 0.48 -5.95 -10.04
N ILE A 286 0.41 -7.14 -10.61
CA ILE A 286 0.45 -7.33 -12.06
C ILE A 286 -0.99 -7.34 -12.56
N ILE A 287 -1.38 -6.24 -13.20
CA ILE A 287 -2.74 -6.03 -13.68
C ILE A 287 -3.00 -6.91 -14.89
N ASN A 288 -4.13 -7.63 -14.87
CA ASN A 288 -4.66 -8.37 -16.00
C ASN A 288 -5.24 -7.41 -17.05
N ILE A 289 -5.03 -7.71 -18.34
CA ILE A 289 -5.54 -6.95 -19.47
C ILE A 289 -6.67 -7.74 -20.12
N ALA A 290 -7.81 -7.11 -20.35
CA ALA A 290 -8.94 -7.76 -21.00
C ALA A 290 -8.59 -8.19 -22.43
N PRO A 291 -9.07 -9.35 -22.90
CA PRO A 291 -8.84 -9.84 -24.25
C PRO A 291 -9.51 -8.95 -25.30
N ILE A 292 -8.96 -8.96 -26.51
CA ILE A 292 -9.53 -8.26 -27.66
C ILE A 292 -10.33 -9.27 -28.47
N ALA A 293 -11.65 -9.12 -28.48
CA ALA A 293 -12.54 -9.94 -29.28
C ALA A 293 -12.48 -9.58 -30.77
N ASN A 294 -12.43 -10.58 -31.66
CA ASN A 294 -12.49 -10.42 -33.09
C ASN A 294 -13.44 -11.45 -33.73
N ILE A 295 -14.22 -11.01 -34.74
CA ILE A 295 -15.17 -11.88 -35.43
C ILE A 295 -14.73 -12.07 -36.87
N GLU A 296 -14.53 -13.31 -37.27
CA GLU A 296 -14.35 -13.72 -38.65
C GLU A 296 -15.62 -14.42 -39.17
N VAL A 297 -16.02 -14.18 -40.40
CA VAL A 297 -17.13 -14.88 -41.08
C VAL A 297 -16.50 -15.82 -42.09
N LEU A 298 -16.61 -17.12 -41.82
CA LEU A 298 -15.98 -18.15 -42.64
C LEU A 298 -16.83 -18.55 -43.86
N SER A 299 -18.18 -18.39 -43.78
CA SER A 299 -19.06 -18.70 -44.90
C SER A 299 -18.86 -17.74 -46.05
N THR A 300 -18.65 -18.26 -47.24
CA THR A 300 -18.52 -17.51 -48.48
C THR A 300 -19.89 -17.00 -48.97
N ASN A 301 -20.94 -17.78 -48.78
CA ASN A 301 -22.31 -17.48 -49.12
C ASN A 301 -23.11 -17.14 -47.86
N LEU A 302 -23.70 -15.94 -47.85
CA LEU A 302 -24.51 -15.46 -46.74
C LEU A 302 -26.00 -15.48 -47.15
N TRP A 303 -26.55 -16.68 -47.27
CA TRP A 303 -27.94 -16.81 -47.67
C TRP A 303 -28.92 -16.82 -46.50
N SER A 304 -30.04 -16.17 -46.71
CA SER A 304 -31.11 -16.04 -45.73
C SER A 304 -31.70 -17.41 -45.36
N GLY A 305 -31.67 -17.75 -44.06
CA GLY A 305 -32.18 -19.02 -43.55
C GLY A 305 -31.21 -20.19 -43.60
N GLU A 306 -30.00 -19.97 -44.13
CA GLU A 306 -28.96 -20.99 -44.17
C GLU A 306 -27.95 -20.79 -43.00
N LYS A 307 -27.13 -21.82 -42.78
CA LYS A 307 -26.08 -21.78 -41.78
C LYS A 307 -24.94 -20.87 -42.21
N ILE A 308 -24.60 -19.89 -41.36
CA ILE A 308 -23.45 -19.01 -41.51
C ILE A 308 -22.46 -19.39 -40.44
N LEU A 309 -21.26 -19.79 -40.82
CA LEU A 309 -20.18 -20.14 -39.91
C LEU A 309 -19.41 -18.90 -39.53
N VAL A 310 -19.27 -18.65 -38.24
CA VAL A 310 -18.53 -17.54 -37.67
C VAL A 310 -17.48 -18.06 -36.67
N ASP A 311 -16.34 -17.37 -36.58
CA ASP A 311 -15.18 -17.76 -35.85
C ASP A 311 -14.68 -16.61 -35.00
N GLY A 312 -14.41 -16.87 -33.73
CA GLY A 312 -13.78 -15.98 -32.76
C GLY A 312 -12.30 -16.26 -32.52
N GLY A 313 -11.74 -17.31 -33.14
CA GLY A 313 -10.38 -17.80 -32.87
C GLY A 313 -9.25 -16.81 -33.19
N THR A 314 -9.57 -15.71 -33.89
CA THR A 314 -8.64 -14.59 -34.12
C THR A 314 -8.67 -13.54 -32.99
N SER A 315 -9.45 -13.76 -31.94
CA SER A 315 -9.40 -12.96 -30.71
C SER A 315 -8.06 -13.17 -29.99
N ILE A 316 -7.55 -12.15 -29.35
CA ILE A 316 -6.21 -12.16 -28.74
C ILE A 316 -6.32 -11.70 -27.29
N ASP A 317 -5.65 -12.46 -26.44
CA ASP A 317 -5.28 -12.03 -25.10
C ASP A 317 -3.75 -11.82 -25.06
N PHE A 318 -3.29 -10.68 -24.55
CA PHE A 318 -1.87 -10.31 -24.57
C PHE A 318 -1.09 -10.83 -23.36
N ASP A 319 -1.75 -11.13 -22.26
CA ASP A 319 -1.12 -11.53 -21.00
C ASP A 319 -1.70 -12.82 -20.38
N GLY A 320 -2.67 -13.45 -21.06
CA GLY A 320 -3.31 -14.68 -20.65
C GLY A 320 -3.78 -15.54 -21.81
N VAL A 321 -4.85 -16.27 -21.58
CA VAL A 321 -5.51 -17.12 -22.58
C VAL A 321 -7.01 -16.91 -22.52
N ILE A 322 -7.65 -16.91 -23.71
CA ILE A 322 -9.11 -16.86 -23.80
C ILE A 322 -9.67 -18.22 -23.43
N THR A 323 -10.54 -18.27 -22.42
CA THR A 323 -11.15 -19.48 -21.90
C THR A 323 -12.58 -19.68 -22.33
N ASN A 324 -13.28 -18.61 -22.72
CA ASN A 324 -14.70 -18.67 -23.07
C ASN A 324 -15.02 -17.76 -24.25
N TYR A 325 -15.96 -18.23 -25.09
CA TYR A 325 -16.50 -17.50 -26.22
C TYR A 325 -18.01 -17.56 -26.12
N LEU A 326 -18.68 -16.42 -26.06
CA LEU A 326 -20.14 -16.25 -26.03
C LEU A 326 -20.59 -15.40 -27.18
N TRP A 327 -21.47 -16.00 -28.01
CA TRP A 327 -22.07 -15.34 -29.15
C TRP A 327 -23.52 -15.00 -28.86
N GLU A 328 -23.93 -13.78 -29.19
CA GLU A 328 -25.32 -13.35 -29.07
C GLU A 328 -25.79 -12.70 -30.37
N PHE A 329 -27.00 -13.07 -30.82
CA PHE A 329 -27.63 -12.52 -31.99
C PHE A 329 -29.14 -12.73 -31.90
N GLN A 330 -29.90 -12.10 -32.85
CA GLN A 330 -31.32 -12.39 -33.03
C GLN A 330 -31.52 -13.35 -34.19
N ASP A 331 -32.35 -14.39 -33.98
CA ASP A 331 -32.77 -15.29 -35.04
C ASP A 331 -33.74 -14.59 -36.03
N SER A 332 -34.13 -15.31 -37.09
CA SER A 332 -35.07 -14.78 -38.10
C SER A 332 -36.46 -14.43 -37.55
N ASN A 333 -36.81 -14.85 -36.34
CA ASN A 333 -38.07 -14.57 -35.67
C ASN A 333 -37.93 -13.42 -34.65
N GLY A 334 -36.73 -12.85 -34.51
CA GLY A 334 -36.44 -11.79 -33.56
C GLY A 334 -36.17 -12.28 -32.13
N ASN A 335 -35.99 -13.59 -31.92
CA ASN A 335 -35.61 -14.10 -30.59
C ASN A 335 -34.12 -13.97 -30.37
N SER A 336 -33.72 -13.59 -29.17
CA SER A 336 -32.31 -13.60 -28.77
C SER A 336 -31.79 -15.04 -28.63
N VAL A 337 -30.69 -15.31 -29.29
CA VAL A 337 -29.98 -16.61 -29.23
C VAL A 337 -28.60 -16.40 -28.68
N SER A 338 -28.17 -17.26 -27.76
CA SER A 338 -26.81 -17.31 -27.24
C SER A 338 -26.18 -18.67 -27.55
N LEU A 339 -24.97 -18.65 -28.08
CA LEU A 339 -24.18 -19.85 -28.39
C LEU A 339 -22.78 -19.74 -27.73
N SER A 340 -22.21 -20.85 -27.35
CA SER A 340 -20.86 -20.90 -26.78
C SER A 340 -19.94 -21.72 -27.68
N GLY A 341 -18.68 -21.30 -27.74
CA GLY A 341 -17.62 -21.96 -28.51
C GLY A 341 -16.84 -20.98 -29.39
N GLU A 342 -15.60 -21.32 -29.66
CA GLU A 342 -14.70 -20.52 -30.51
C GLU A 342 -15.31 -20.30 -31.90
N GLN A 343 -15.84 -21.39 -32.48
CA GLN A 343 -16.49 -21.38 -33.76
C GLN A 343 -17.96 -21.85 -33.64
N VAL A 344 -18.91 -21.11 -34.21
CA VAL A 344 -20.33 -21.45 -34.15
C VAL A 344 -21.02 -21.27 -35.50
N ALA A 345 -22.14 -21.97 -35.69
CA ALA A 345 -23.00 -21.79 -36.84
C ALA A 345 -24.29 -21.04 -36.45
N ILE A 346 -24.54 -19.93 -37.06
CA ILE A 346 -25.75 -19.12 -36.86
C ILE A 346 -26.71 -19.28 -38.02
N ILE A 347 -28.02 -19.09 -37.80
CA ILE A 347 -29.06 -19.05 -38.83
C ILE A 347 -29.84 -17.78 -38.62
N GLY A 348 -29.96 -16.98 -39.66
CA GLY A 348 -30.73 -15.73 -39.63
C GLY A 348 -31.14 -15.24 -41.01
N SER A 349 -31.89 -14.15 -41.06
CA SER A 349 -32.34 -13.54 -42.31
C SER A 349 -32.28 -12.02 -42.24
N GLY A 350 -32.01 -11.37 -43.38
CA GLY A 350 -31.88 -9.93 -43.45
C GLY A 350 -30.60 -9.41 -42.80
N THR A 351 -30.71 -8.45 -41.87
CA THR A 351 -29.60 -7.88 -41.13
C THR A 351 -29.45 -8.59 -39.80
N ILE A 352 -28.32 -9.24 -39.56
CA ILE A 352 -28.00 -9.94 -38.33
C ILE A 352 -26.94 -9.11 -37.58
N GLY A 353 -27.31 -8.58 -36.41
CA GLY A 353 -26.35 -8.00 -35.48
C GLY A 353 -25.76 -9.10 -34.58
N LEU A 354 -24.46 -9.37 -34.73
CA LEU A 354 -23.75 -10.40 -34.01
C LEU A 354 -22.84 -9.75 -32.94
N ILE A 355 -22.89 -10.26 -31.74
CA ILE A 355 -22.04 -9.86 -30.64
C ILE A 355 -21.17 -11.07 -30.24
N LEU A 356 -19.88 -10.88 -30.12
CA LEU A 356 -18.96 -11.83 -29.52
C LEU A 356 -18.42 -11.25 -28.24
N THR A 357 -18.57 -11.96 -27.14
CA THR A 357 -17.92 -11.72 -25.87
C THR A 357 -16.93 -12.85 -25.63
N VAL A 358 -15.67 -12.51 -25.36
CA VAL A 358 -14.62 -13.45 -24.97
C VAL A 358 -14.18 -13.17 -23.54
N GLU A 359 -13.84 -14.21 -22.80
CA GLU A 359 -13.40 -14.12 -21.39
C GLU A 359 -12.04 -14.79 -21.26
N ASP A 360 -11.11 -14.14 -20.55
CA ASP A 360 -9.80 -14.70 -20.26
C ASP A 360 -9.81 -15.66 -19.08
N ASP A 361 -8.64 -16.17 -18.69
CA ASP A 361 -8.47 -17.13 -17.59
C ASP A 361 -8.54 -16.47 -16.19
N LEU A 362 -8.55 -15.12 -16.12
CA LEU A 362 -8.69 -14.35 -14.89
C LEU A 362 -10.06 -13.64 -14.79
N GLY A 363 -10.95 -13.84 -15.77
CA GLY A 363 -12.34 -13.41 -15.76
C GLY A 363 -12.61 -12.01 -16.31
N LEU A 364 -11.64 -11.37 -16.97
CA LEU A 364 -11.91 -10.15 -17.73
C LEU A 364 -12.52 -10.49 -19.09
N ILE A 365 -13.35 -9.58 -19.58
CA ILE A 365 -14.08 -9.77 -20.83
C ILE A 365 -13.74 -8.69 -21.88
N GLY A 366 -13.62 -9.16 -23.13
CA GLY A 366 -13.60 -8.31 -24.32
C GLY A 366 -14.83 -8.56 -25.18
N THR A 367 -15.36 -7.51 -25.78
CA THR A 367 -16.58 -7.62 -26.58
C THR A 367 -16.41 -6.89 -27.91
N THR A 368 -16.93 -7.49 -28.99
CA THR A 368 -17.00 -6.87 -30.32
C THR A 368 -18.31 -7.16 -31.00
N THR A 369 -18.63 -6.38 -31.99
CA THR A 369 -19.87 -6.54 -32.75
C THR A 369 -19.61 -6.57 -34.26
N LYS A 370 -20.40 -7.35 -34.99
CA LYS A 370 -20.37 -7.39 -36.46
C LYS A 370 -21.76 -7.46 -37.02
N ILE A 371 -22.00 -6.74 -38.10
CA ILE A 371 -23.26 -6.80 -38.83
C ILE A 371 -23.05 -7.69 -40.04
N ILE A 372 -23.91 -8.68 -40.19
CA ILE A 372 -23.95 -9.59 -41.35
C ILE A 372 -25.24 -9.27 -42.16
N GLN A 373 -25.08 -9.11 -43.44
CA GLN A 373 -26.22 -8.94 -44.37
C GLN A 373 -26.42 -10.22 -45.15
N THR A 374 -27.59 -10.84 -45.01
CA THR A 374 -27.94 -12.02 -45.80
C THR A 374 -28.70 -11.62 -47.05
N THR A 375 -28.51 -12.39 -48.10
CA THR A 375 -29.23 -12.24 -49.39
C THR A 375 -30.08 -13.47 -49.61
N GLN A 376 -31.12 -13.29 -50.48
CA GLN A 376 -31.91 -14.45 -50.93
C GLN A 376 -30.99 -15.39 -51.70
N GLY A 377 -30.87 -16.64 -51.24
CA GLY A 377 -30.16 -17.67 -51.96
C GLY A 377 -30.96 -18.17 -53.21
N PRO A 378 -30.29 -18.93 -54.06
CA PRO A 378 -30.98 -19.59 -55.17
C PRO A 378 -32.02 -20.57 -54.61
N SER A 379 -33.12 -20.72 -55.33
CA SER A 379 -34.24 -21.56 -54.91
C SER A 379 -34.88 -22.30 -56.03
N VAL A 380 -35.41 -23.44 -55.69
CA VAL A 380 -36.31 -24.24 -56.59
C VAL A 380 -37.65 -23.53 -56.63
N THR A 381 -38.16 -23.27 -57.83
CA THR A 381 -39.46 -22.64 -58.05
C THR A 381 -40.24 -23.45 -59.02
N GLU A 382 -41.53 -23.15 -59.13
CA GLU A 382 -42.45 -23.73 -60.11
C GLU A 382 -42.45 -25.28 -60.11
N LEU A 383 -42.29 -25.91 -58.91
CA LEU A 383 -42.39 -27.34 -58.80
C LEU A 383 -43.80 -27.81 -59.20
N THR A 384 -43.84 -28.64 -60.18
CA THR A 384 -45.08 -29.32 -60.68
C THR A 384 -44.93 -30.83 -60.56
N ALA A 385 -46.07 -31.49 -60.39
CA ALA A 385 -46.14 -32.94 -60.40
C ALA A 385 -47.26 -33.37 -61.33
N SER A 386 -47.04 -34.35 -62.22
CA SER A 386 -48.04 -34.89 -63.11
C SER A 386 -48.01 -36.40 -63.15
N ASN A 387 -49.17 -37.06 -63.19
CA ASN A 387 -49.27 -38.49 -63.35
C ASN A 387 -49.06 -38.87 -64.83
N GLU A 388 -47.96 -39.52 -65.13
CA GLU A 388 -47.57 -40.00 -66.43
C GLU A 388 -47.62 -41.56 -66.50
N PRO A 389 -47.74 -42.15 -67.69
CA PRO A 389 -47.71 -43.61 -67.79
C PRO A 389 -46.42 -44.28 -67.23
N SER A 390 -45.34 -43.52 -67.16
CA SER A 390 -44.02 -43.96 -66.66
C SER A 390 -43.86 -43.80 -65.14
N GLY A 391 -44.80 -43.12 -64.47
CA GLY A 391 -44.76 -42.76 -63.07
C GLY A 391 -45.21 -41.30 -62.82
N VAL A 392 -44.78 -40.68 -61.73
CA VAL A 392 -45.00 -39.26 -61.45
C VAL A 392 -43.82 -38.48 -62.00
N MET A 393 -44.10 -37.57 -62.96
CA MET A 393 -43.12 -36.65 -63.46
C MET A 393 -43.12 -35.42 -62.56
N LEU A 394 -41.94 -35.06 -62.04
CA LEU A 394 -41.66 -33.84 -61.31
C LEU A 394 -40.83 -32.94 -62.20
N ASP A 395 -41.24 -31.67 -62.37
CA ASP A 395 -40.53 -30.63 -63.12
C ASP A 395 -40.41 -29.38 -62.24
N TRP A 396 -39.28 -28.70 -62.31
CA TRP A 396 -39.05 -27.50 -61.54
C TRP A 396 -38.16 -26.53 -62.30
N GLN A 397 -38.08 -25.30 -61.81
CA GLN A 397 -37.10 -24.33 -62.22
C GLN A 397 -36.06 -24.08 -61.08
N TRP A 398 -34.91 -23.71 -61.49
CA TRP A 398 -33.80 -23.40 -60.58
C TRP A 398 -33.17 -22.03 -60.93
N SER A 399 -32.94 -21.17 -59.91
CA SER A 399 -32.44 -19.80 -60.11
C SER A 399 -30.93 -19.67 -59.98
N GLY A 400 -30.19 -20.73 -59.62
CA GLY A 400 -28.75 -20.76 -59.45
C GLY A 400 -28.01 -21.49 -60.58
N ASP A 401 -26.70 -21.73 -60.35
CA ASP A 401 -25.89 -22.57 -61.21
C ASP A 401 -26.32 -24.03 -61.11
N LEU A 402 -25.90 -24.88 -62.08
CA LEU A 402 -26.24 -26.29 -62.09
C LEU A 402 -25.71 -27.02 -60.86
N VAL A 403 -26.62 -27.68 -60.12
CA VAL A 403 -26.34 -28.38 -58.86
C VAL A 403 -27.04 -29.74 -58.88
N GLU A 404 -26.77 -30.60 -57.90
CA GLU A 404 -27.54 -31.78 -57.64
C GLU A 404 -28.80 -31.46 -56.83
N PHE A 405 -29.88 -32.15 -57.06
CA PHE A 405 -31.13 -32.03 -56.33
C PHE A 405 -31.45 -33.36 -55.66
N LEU A 406 -31.69 -33.33 -54.34
CA LEU A 406 -32.24 -34.46 -53.59
C LEU A 406 -33.76 -34.46 -53.72
N ILE A 407 -34.34 -35.59 -54.11
CA ILE A 407 -35.75 -35.75 -54.28
C ILE A 407 -36.30 -36.57 -53.13
N PHE A 408 -37.28 -36.01 -52.45
CA PHE A 408 -37.95 -36.66 -51.33
C PHE A 408 -39.40 -36.92 -51.65
N ARG A 409 -39.89 -38.11 -51.23
CA ARG A 409 -41.29 -38.49 -51.23
C ARG A 409 -41.73 -38.78 -49.79
N ASN A 410 -42.72 -38.07 -49.29
CA ASN A 410 -43.21 -38.23 -47.91
C ASN A 410 -42.06 -38.14 -46.85
N GLY A 411 -41.05 -37.31 -47.10
CA GLY A 411 -39.89 -37.11 -46.24
C GLY A 411 -38.77 -38.16 -46.41
N GLU A 412 -38.97 -39.20 -47.27
CA GLU A 412 -37.94 -40.19 -47.58
C GLU A 412 -37.25 -39.82 -48.90
N GLN A 413 -35.91 -39.86 -48.92
CA GLN A 413 -35.12 -39.58 -50.13
C GLN A 413 -35.29 -40.72 -51.12
N ILE A 414 -35.77 -40.40 -52.30
CA ILE A 414 -36.05 -41.41 -53.38
C ILE A 414 -35.10 -41.29 -54.56
N GLY A 415 -34.36 -40.19 -54.67
CA GLY A 415 -33.44 -39.98 -55.76
C GLY A 415 -32.53 -38.76 -55.62
N VAL A 416 -31.58 -38.69 -56.56
CA VAL A 416 -30.71 -37.54 -56.79
C VAL A 416 -30.63 -37.29 -58.29
N THR A 417 -30.67 -36.05 -58.73
CA THR A 417 -30.54 -35.69 -60.13
C THR A 417 -29.88 -34.32 -60.29
N SER A 418 -29.16 -34.12 -61.40
CA SER A 418 -28.66 -32.80 -61.83
C SER A 418 -29.57 -32.17 -62.89
N GLU A 419 -30.59 -32.87 -63.30
CA GLU A 419 -31.58 -32.36 -64.23
C GLU A 419 -32.68 -31.59 -63.49
N LEU A 420 -33.43 -30.77 -64.20
CA LEU A 420 -34.58 -30.00 -63.68
C LEU A 420 -35.86 -30.78 -63.65
N SER A 421 -35.76 -32.09 -63.79
CA SER A 421 -36.92 -33.01 -63.81
C SER A 421 -36.53 -34.34 -63.21
N TYR A 422 -37.51 -35.05 -62.66
CA TYR A 422 -37.34 -36.40 -62.12
C TYR A 422 -38.62 -37.23 -62.26
N THR A 423 -38.46 -38.48 -62.63
CA THR A 423 -39.59 -39.42 -62.69
C THR A 423 -39.60 -40.38 -61.54
N ASP A 424 -40.50 -40.21 -60.59
CA ASP A 424 -40.78 -41.15 -59.53
C ASP A 424 -41.64 -42.33 -59.97
N LYS A 425 -41.40 -43.51 -59.44
CA LYS A 425 -42.20 -44.72 -59.68
C LYS A 425 -42.84 -45.22 -58.39
N PRO A 426 -43.87 -44.50 -57.90
CA PRO A 426 -44.51 -44.89 -56.67
C PRO A 426 -45.24 -46.20 -56.82
N ILE A 427 -45.22 -47.03 -55.77
CA ILE A 427 -45.88 -48.34 -55.72
C ILE A 427 -47.25 -48.30 -55.03
N ILE A 428 -47.64 -47.15 -54.47
CA ILE A 428 -48.91 -46.96 -53.76
C ILE A 428 -49.58 -45.70 -54.30
N ALA A 429 -50.88 -45.83 -54.65
CA ALA A 429 -51.72 -44.67 -55.04
C ALA A 429 -52.20 -43.97 -53.77
N GLY A 430 -52.41 -42.65 -53.87
CA GLY A 430 -52.93 -41.82 -52.79
C GLY A 430 -52.19 -40.51 -52.57
N PRO A 431 -52.58 -39.70 -51.55
CA PRO A 431 -51.93 -38.44 -51.25
C PRO A 431 -50.47 -38.59 -50.92
N THR A 432 -49.62 -37.82 -51.58
CA THR A 432 -48.17 -37.90 -51.49
C THR A 432 -47.61 -36.50 -51.51
N SER A 433 -46.56 -36.24 -50.64
CA SER A 433 -45.78 -35.02 -50.72
C SER A 433 -44.44 -35.27 -51.41
N TYR A 434 -44.03 -34.31 -52.24
CA TYR A 434 -42.72 -34.28 -52.86
C TYR A 434 -41.98 -33.04 -52.44
N THR A 435 -40.68 -33.18 -52.12
CA THR A 435 -39.79 -32.09 -51.83
C THR A 435 -38.54 -32.18 -52.68
N ILE A 436 -38.12 -31.06 -53.27
CA ILE A 436 -36.89 -30.95 -54.05
C ILE A 436 -35.96 -30.05 -53.25
N THR A 437 -34.80 -30.58 -52.89
CA THR A 437 -33.78 -29.87 -52.12
C THR A 437 -32.49 -29.78 -52.93
N PRO A 438 -32.02 -28.58 -53.30
CA PRO A 438 -30.74 -28.44 -53.99
C PRO A 438 -29.56 -28.68 -53.03
N VAL A 439 -28.43 -29.17 -53.61
CA VAL A 439 -27.18 -29.40 -52.89
C VAL A 439 -26.11 -28.43 -53.43
N ILE A 440 -25.58 -27.56 -52.55
CA ILE A 440 -24.53 -26.60 -52.90
C ILE A 440 -23.35 -26.83 -51.98
N GLU A 441 -22.12 -26.92 -52.50
CA GLU A 441 -20.92 -27.15 -51.73
C GLU A 441 -21.04 -28.39 -50.78
N GLU A 442 -21.63 -29.51 -51.30
CA GLU A 442 -21.90 -30.75 -50.56
C GLU A 442 -22.94 -30.63 -49.44
N GLN A 443 -23.63 -29.49 -49.33
CA GLN A 443 -24.67 -29.23 -48.30
C GLN A 443 -26.05 -29.06 -48.95
N SER A 444 -27.08 -29.58 -48.30
CA SER A 444 -28.46 -29.36 -48.69
C SER A 444 -28.87 -27.91 -48.40
N LEU A 445 -29.25 -27.14 -49.42
CA LEU A 445 -29.80 -25.79 -49.27
C LEU A 445 -31.28 -25.86 -48.92
N VAL A 446 -31.58 -25.95 -47.62
CA VAL A 446 -32.96 -26.18 -47.15
C VAL A 446 -33.88 -24.96 -47.46
N ALA A 447 -33.35 -23.74 -47.29
CA ALA A 447 -34.09 -22.54 -47.61
C ALA A 447 -34.39 -22.37 -49.11
N GLY A 448 -33.64 -23.05 -49.98
CA GLY A 448 -33.88 -23.13 -51.41
C GLY A 448 -34.78 -24.26 -51.84
N SER A 449 -35.30 -25.07 -50.93
CA SER A 449 -36.15 -26.22 -51.20
C SER A 449 -37.60 -25.77 -51.53
N THR A 450 -38.28 -26.55 -52.33
CA THR A 450 -39.71 -26.41 -52.60
C THR A 450 -40.43 -27.71 -52.44
N SER A 451 -41.65 -27.65 -51.94
CA SER A 451 -42.47 -28.86 -51.72
C SER A 451 -43.84 -28.70 -52.39
N ILE A 452 -44.35 -29.78 -52.88
CA ILE A 452 -45.76 -29.93 -53.23
C ILE A 452 -46.35 -30.98 -52.25
N ALA A 453 -47.45 -30.58 -51.59
CA ALA A 453 -48.09 -31.43 -50.60
C ALA A 453 -49.42 -31.98 -51.18
N ASP A 454 -49.83 -33.12 -50.64
CA ASP A 454 -51.14 -33.73 -50.99
C ASP A 454 -51.36 -33.98 -52.47
N PHE A 455 -50.29 -34.18 -53.25
CA PHE A 455 -50.43 -34.59 -54.66
C PHE A 455 -51.01 -35.99 -54.71
N GLU A 456 -52.12 -36.14 -55.41
CA GLU A 456 -52.77 -37.43 -55.55
C GLU A 456 -52.08 -38.30 -56.61
N VAL A 457 -51.39 -39.34 -56.15
CA VAL A 457 -50.71 -40.27 -57.03
C VAL A 457 -51.70 -41.30 -57.58
N ALA A 458 -51.84 -41.28 -58.92
CA ALA A 458 -52.62 -42.29 -59.65
C ALA A 458 -51.70 -43.33 -60.27
N ILE A 459 -51.83 -44.59 -59.85
CA ILE A 459 -51.12 -45.72 -60.47
C ILE A 459 -51.99 -46.21 -61.63
N SER A 460 -51.48 -46.17 -62.88
CA SER A 460 -52.16 -46.70 -64.06
C SER A 460 -52.23 -48.24 -63.92
N THR A 461 -53.48 -48.75 -63.87
CA THR A 461 -53.77 -50.20 -63.85
C THR A 461 -54.00 -50.74 -65.29
N ASP A 462 -53.32 -50.23 -66.27
CA ASP A 462 -53.44 -50.75 -67.64
C ASP A 462 -52.41 -51.89 -67.84
N SER A 463 -52.78 -53.11 -67.37
CA SER A 463 -52.18 -54.33 -67.80
C SER A 463 -53.23 -55.40 -68.12
N THR A 464 -53.85 -55.20 -69.32
CA THR A 464 -54.46 -56.35 -69.99
C THR A 464 -53.35 -57.24 -70.58
N SER A 465 -52.70 -58.08 -69.70
CA SER A 465 -51.96 -59.16 -70.23
C SER A 465 -52.86 -60.39 -70.30
N THR A 466 -53.16 -60.78 -71.46
CA THR A 466 -53.74 -62.11 -71.76
C THR A 466 -52.75 -63.16 -71.22
N ILE A 467 -53.17 -63.88 -70.19
CA ILE A 467 -52.44 -65.05 -69.69
C ILE A 467 -52.64 -66.22 -70.66
N SER A 468 -51.56 -66.60 -71.31
CA SER A 468 -51.47 -67.96 -71.89
C SER A 468 -50.78 -68.83 -70.88
N ASP A 469 -51.51 -69.82 -70.44
CA ASP A 469 -51.18 -70.86 -69.47
C ASP A 469 -49.95 -71.66 -69.89
N SER A 470 -48.95 -71.81 -69.05
CA SER A 470 -48.13 -72.99 -68.90
C SER A 470 -47.22 -72.94 -67.68
N GLY A 471 -47.39 -73.83 -66.81
CA GLY A 471 -46.85 -74.10 -65.46
C GLY A 471 -45.36 -73.94 -65.18
N GLY A 472 -45.11 -73.75 -63.92
CA GLY A 472 -43.81 -73.87 -63.35
C GLY A 472 -43.68 -73.19 -61.97
N PHE A 473 -43.92 -73.98 -60.93
CA PHE A 473 -43.59 -73.63 -59.53
C PHE A 473 -42.10 -73.32 -59.32
N ILE A 474 -41.76 -72.21 -58.76
CA ILE A 474 -40.56 -72.05 -57.91
C ILE A 474 -40.84 -71.08 -56.79
N LEU A 475 -40.79 -71.63 -55.59
CA LEU A 475 -40.85 -70.87 -54.32
C LEU A 475 -39.52 -70.19 -54.10
N GLY A 476 -39.55 -68.86 -54.07
CA GLY A 476 -38.37 -68.07 -53.69
C GLY A 476 -38.63 -67.30 -52.40
N ILE A 477 -37.99 -67.73 -51.35
CA ILE A 477 -38.00 -67.03 -50.06
C ILE A 477 -37.17 -65.78 -50.19
N ILE A 478 -37.74 -64.60 -49.95
CA ILE A 478 -37.02 -63.37 -49.82
C ILE A 478 -36.84 -63.09 -48.34
N ILE A 479 -35.58 -63.06 -47.91
CA ILE A 479 -35.18 -62.70 -46.59
C ILE A 479 -34.97 -61.13 -46.60
N LEU A 480 -35.82 -60.45 -45.85
CA LEU A 480 -35.63 -59.04 -45.57
C LEU A 480 -34.49 -58.85 -44.53
N VAL A 481 -33.41 -58.25 -44.92
CA VAL A 481 -32.40 -57.79 -43.98
C VAL A 481 -32.59 -56.30 -43.81
N SER A 482 -33.13 -55.92 -42.66
CA SER A 482 -33.18 -54.53 -42.20
C SER A 482 -31.85 -54.19 -41.53
N SER A 483 -31.07 -53.30 -42.11
CA SER A 483 -29.87 -52.74 -41.45
C SER A 483 -30.25 -51.40 -40.78
N ILE A 484 -30.49 -51.50 -39.49
CA ILE A 484 -30.55 -50.33 -38.61
C ILE A 484 -29.12 -49.94 -38.30
N GLY A 485 -28.65 -48.81 -38.80
CA GLY A 485 -27.39 -48.20 -38.45
C GLY A 485 -27.51 -47.50 -37.09
N LEU A 486 -27.05 -48.12 -36.03
CA LEU A 486 -26.84 -47.50 -34.73
C LEU A 486 -25.52 -46.71 -34.76
N VAL A 487 -25.60 -45.39 -34.63
CA VAL A 487 -24.47 -44.57 -34.29
C VAL A 487 -24.24 -44.73 -32.81
N SER A 488 -23.18 -45.45 -32.42
CA SER A 488 -22.75 -45.58 -31.02
C SER A 488 -21.91 -44.36 -30.66
N LEU A 489 -22.40 -43.57 -29.71
CA LEU A 489 -21.63 -42.60 -28.96
C LEU A 489 -20.64 -43.32 -28.06
N GLY A 490 -19.36 -43.23 -28.32
CA GLY A 490 -18.31 -43.76 -27.45
C GLY A 490 -17.99 -42.77 -26.32
N LEU A 491 -18.51 -43.06 -25.14
CA LEU A 491 -18.06 -42.47 -23.89
C LEU A 491 -16.73 -43.10 -23.47
N LEU A 492 -15.64 -42.37 -23.50
CA LEU A 492 -14.38 -42.75 -22.87
C LEU A 492 -14.40 -42.27 -21.41
N GLN A 493 -14.72 -43.18 -20.51
CA GLN A 493 -14.36 -43.09 -19.10
C GLN A 493 -12.86 -43.34 -18.96
N ARG A 494 -12.12 -42.36 -18.49
CA ARG A 494 -10.75 -42.53 -18.00
C ARG A 494 -10.79 -42.79 -16.51
N ARG A 495 -10.36 -43.96 -16.12
CA ARG A 495 -10.21 -44.45 -14.76
C ARG A 495 -8.97 -43.81 -14.14
N GLU A 496 -9.09 -43.30 -12.96
CA GLU A 496 -7.98 -42.99 -12.06
C GLU A 496 -7.36 -44.32 -11.55
N GLU A 497 -6.05 -44.38 -11.55
CA GLU A 497 -5.16 -45.11 -10.63
C GLU A 497 -3.86 -44.32 -10.69
N GLY A 498 -3.41 -43.69 -9.69
CA GLY A 498 -2.87 -43.99 -8.40
C GLY A 498 -1.38 -44.27 -8.48
N GLU A 499 -0.55 -43.26 -8.22
CA GLU A 499 0.57 -43.24 -7.28
C GLU A 499 1.10 -41.82 -7.12
#